data_7839f99a01d0b30e1bdc446c57b8d0dc
#
_entry.id   7839f99a01d0b30e1bdc446c57b8d0dc
#
_cell.length_a   1.000
_cell.length_b   1.000
_cell.length_c   1.000
_cell.angle_alpha   90.00
_cell.angle_beta   90.00
_cell.angle_gamma   90.00
#
_symmetry.space_group_name_H-M   'P 1'
#
loop_
_entity.id
_entity.type
_entity.pdbx_description
1 polymer ?
#
loop_
_entity_poly.entity_id
_entity_poly.type
_entity_poly.pdbx_seq_one_letter_code
_entity_poly.pdbx_strand_id
1 'polypeptide(L)'
;PLYSSAASDVYKRQGLNNSKIFPSEKKKAYACDITYSTNTELGFDYLRDNMVVSADQQVQRGLNYAIVDEADSILIDEARMPLIIAGKDQSQRNLYKRADKFAKSLTKDDYDYDKETKTVALTPSGANKANAWFGLKNIFGSESFTEAHFVDEALKANYSMKRDQDYVVQPTKDGHSKEVDIVDQNTGRVMAGRRYSDGLHQAIEAKENVPIKDADKTEADTTYQ
;
A
#
# COMPACT_ATOMS: atom_id res chain seq x y z
N PRO A 1 -32.33 -6.58 -14.86
CA PRO A 1 -33.55 -6.96 -14.13
C PRO A 1 -34.10 -5.82 -13.29
N LEU A 2 -34.49 -4.72 -13.95
CA LEU A 2 -35.17 -3.58 -13.33
C LEU A 2 -36.69 -3.71 -13.28
N TYR A 3 -37.20 -4.83 -13.72
CA TYR A 3 -38.64 -4.98 -13.99
C TYR A 3 -39.44 -5.76 -12.93
N SER A 4 -38.76 -6.37 -11.98
CA SER A 4 -39.42 -7.05 -10.85
C SER A 4 -39.80 -6.07 -9.72
N SER A 5 -39.39 -4.81 -9.80
CA SER A 5 -39.51 -3.84 -8.73
C SER A 5 -40.90 -3.19 -8.63
N ALA A 6 -41.65 -3.09 -9.72
CA ALA A 6 -42.91 -2.33 -9.76
C ALA A 6 -43.97 -2.83 -8.78
N ALA A 7 -44.03 -4.13 -8.49
CA ALA A 7 -45.00 -4.71 -7.54
C ALA A 7 -44.52 -4.59 -6.08
N SER A 8 -43.21 -4.55 -5.83
CA SER A 8 -42.67 -4.39 -4.48
C SER A 8 -42.54 -2.93 -4.03
N ASP A 9 -42.48 -1.99 -4.97
CA ASP A 9 -42.37 -0.55 -4.68
C ASP A 9 -43.63 0.03 -4.03
N VAL A 10 -44.76 -0.64 -4.18
CA VAL A 10 -46.04 -0.20 -3.58
C VAL A 10 -46.04 -0.37 -2.06
N TYR A 11 -45.27 -1.31 -1.50
CA TYR A 11 -45.30 -1.67 -0.07
C TYR A 11 -43.94 -1.64 0.61
N LYS A 12 -42.86 -1.55 -0.12
CA LYS A 12 -41.50 -1.61 0.44
C LYS A 12 -40.58 -0.55 -0.20
N ARG A 13 -39.79 0.11 0.64
CA ARG A 13 -38.77 1.06 0.15
C ARG A 13 -37.58 0.30 -0.40
N GLN A 14 -37.09 0.75 -1.54
CA GLN A 14 -35.96 0.16 -2.22
C GLN A 14 -34.81 1.16 -2.31
N GLY A 15 -33.59 0.69 -2.08
CA GLY A 15 -32.35 1.45 -2.22
C GLY A 15 -31.43 0.78 -3.23
N LEU A 16 -30.78 1.57 -4.08
CA LEU A 16 -29.73 1.12 -4.98
C LEU A 16 -28.39 1.60 -4.45
N ASN A 17 -27.46 0.66 -4.24
CA ASN A 17 -26.09 0.95 -3.87
C ASN A 17 -25.15 0.64 -5.05
N ASN A 18 -24.43 1.65 -5.53
CA ASN A 18 -23.43 1.52 -6.59
C ASN A 18 -22.26 2.49 -6.37
N SER A 19 -21.21 2.38 -7.18
CA SER A 19 -19.98 3.16 -7.09
C SER A 19 -20.15 4.67 -7.31
N LYS A 20 -21.28 5.13 -7.83
CA LYS A 20 -21.54 6.55 -8.13
C LYS A 20 -22.21 7.31 -6.98
N ILE A 21 -22.62 6.61 -5.93
CA ILE A 21 -23.39 7.17 -4.80
C ILE A 21 -22.44 7.66 -3.69
N PHE A 22 -22.70 8.86 -3.18
CA PHE A 22 -21.93 9.40 -2.04
C PHE A 22 -22.24 8.63 -0.73
N PRO A 23 -21.29 8.58 0.23
CA PRO A 23 -21.49 7.85 1.50
C PRO A 23 -22.75 8.23 2.26
N SER A 24 -23.15 9.51 2.25
CA SER A 24 -24.38 9.99 2.90
C SER A 24 -25.65 9.43 2.27
N GLU A 25 -25.62 9.15 0.97
CA GLU A 25 -26.73 8.55 0.24
C GLU A 25 -26.72 7.03 0.36
N LYS A 26 -25.54 6.40 0.48
CA LYS A 26 -25.41 4.96 0.77
C LYS A 26 -26.13 4.59 2.06
N LYS A 27 -25.98 5.39 3.13
CA LYS A 27 -26.69 5.17 4.39
C LYS A 27 -28.21 5.17 4.21
N LYS A 28 -28.74 6.05 3.37
CA LYS A 28 -30.18 6.07 3.03
C LYS A 28 -30.59 4.82 2.21
N ALA A 29 -29.76 4.39 1.27
CA ALA A 29 -30.02 3.18 0.49
C ALA A 29 -30.06 1.93 1.37
N TYR A 30 -29.11 1.79 2.30
CA TYR A 30 -29.09 0.70 3.29
C TYR A 30 -30.23 0.77 4.31
N ALA A 31 -30.78 1.95 4.57
CA ALA A 31 -31.95 2.12 5.47
C ALA A 31 -33.29 1.70 4.81
N CYS A 32 -33.30 1.36 3.53
CA CYS A 32 -34.46 0.85 2.83
C CYS A 32 -34.77 -0.61 3.22
N ASP A 33 -35.98 -1.05 2.99
CA ASP A 33 -36.40 -2.43 3.28
C ASP A 33 -35.67 -3.45 2.41
N ILE A 34 -35.39 -3.09 1.17
CA ILE A 34 -34.62 -3.87 0.20
C ILE A 34 -33.49 -2.99 -0.33
N THR A 35 -32.25 -3.49 -0.28
CA THR A 35 -31.08 -2.83 -0.87
C THR A 35 -30.53 -3.68 -2.00
N TYR A 36 -30.44 -3.12 -3.20
CA TYR A 36 -29.74 -3.71 -4.35
C TYR A 36 -28.30 -3.20 -4.36
N SER A 37 -27.35 -4.11 -4.43
CA SER A 37 -25.91 -3.77 -4.48
C SER A 37 -25.16 -4.77 -5.33
N THR A 38 -24.02 -4.35 -5.89
CA THR A 38 -23.05 -5.31 -6.37
C THR A 38 -22.28 -5.93 -5.19
N ASN A 39 -21.79 -7.15 -5.37
CA ASN A 39 -20.92 -7.82 -4.38
C ASN A 39 -19.72 -6.95 -3.98
N THR A 40 -19.06 -6.36 -4.96
CA THR A 40 -17.88 -5.50 -4.77
C THR A 40 -18.21 -4.27 -3.91
N GLU A 41 -19.29 -3.53 -4.22
CA GLU A 41 -19.67 -2.36 -3.42
C GLU A 41 -20.05 -2.73 -1.99
N LEU A 42 -20.78 -3.85 -1.82
CA LEU A 42 -21.17 -4.36 -0.51
C LEU A 42 -19.92 -4.68 0.33
N GLY A 43 -18.94 -5.36 -0.27
CA GLY A 43 -17.71 -5.76 0.40
C GLY A 43 -16.82 -4.55 0.75
N PHE A 44 -16.69 -3.57 -0.12
CA PHE A 44 -15.96 -2.35 0.18
C PHE A 44 -16.66 -1.48 1.23
N ASP A 45 -17.98 -1.43 1.24
CA ASP A 45 -18.72 -0.72 2.28
C ASP A 45 -18.57 -1.42 3.64
N TYR A 46 -18.56 -2.75 3.65
CA TYR A 46 -18.25 -3.53 4.86
C TYR A 46 -16.84 -3.22 5.41
N LEU A 47 -15.83 -3.19 4.55
CA LEU A 47 -14.48 -2.82 4.95
C LEU A 47 -14.43 -1.40 5.54
N ARG A 48 -15.04 -0.43 4.87
CA ARG A 48 -15.09 0.97 5.35
C ARG A 48 -15.79 1.09 6.69
N ASP A 49 -16.91 0.38 6.88
CA ASP A 49 -17.67 0.38 8.14
C ASP A 49 -16.87 -0.20 9.31
N ASN A 50 -15.94 -1.14 9.04
CA ASN A 50 -15.05 -1.69 10.05
C ASN A 50 -13.80 -0.82 10.33
N MET A 51 -13.55 0.19 9.50
CA MET A 51 -12.44 1.13 9.68
C MET A 51 -12.85 2.41 10.42
N VAL A 52 -14.15 2.71 10.52
CA VAL A 52 -14.62 3.93 11.19
C VAL A 52 -14.48 3.83 12.70
N VAL A 53 -14.22 4.97 13.35
CA VAL A 53 -14.01 5.06 14.80
C VAL A 53 -15.34 5.05 15.57
N SER A 54 -16.44 5.47 14.94
CA SER A 54 -17.74 5.65 15.60
C SER A 54 -18.86 4.98 14.79
N ALA A 55 -19.77 4.30 15.47
CA ALA A 55 -20.87 3.55 14.86
C ALA A 55 -21.84 4.41 14.04
N ASP A 56 -21.95 5.70 14.34
CA ASP A 56 -22.77 6.63 13.58
C ASP A 56 -22.22 6.91 12.16
N GLN A 57 -20.94 6.65 11.93
CA GLN A 57 -20.28 6.76 10.63
C GLN A 57 -20.50 5.54 9.74
N GLN A 58 -20.94 4.43 10.28
CA GLN A 58 -21.27 3.24 9.51
C GLN A 58 -22.45 3.50 8.59
N VAL A 59 -22.38 2.95 7.37
CA VAL A 59 -23.43 3.10 6.35
C VAL A 59 -24.35 1.89 6.28
N GLN A 60 -23.83 0.70 6.57
CA GLN A 60 -24.59 -0.54 6.54
C GLN A 60 -25.48 -0.68 7.78
N ARG A 61 -26.55 -1.43 7.63
CA ARG A 61 -27.41 -1.88 8.73
C ARG A 61 -27.10 -3.33 9.10
N GLY A 62 -27.75 -3.85 10.15
CA GLY A 62 -27.69 -5.26 10.50
C GLY A 62 -28.09 -6.17 9.34
N LEU A 63 -27.37 -7.27 9.17
CA LEU A 63 -27.59 -8.26 8.12
C LEU A 63 -28.69 -9.22 8.54
N ASN A 64 -29.79 -9.30 7.76
CA ASN A 64 -30.92 -10.17 8.05
C ASN A 64 -31.07 -11.29 7.01
N TYR A 65 -31.03 -10.94 5.72
CA TYR A 65 -31.28 -11.86 4.61
C TYR A 65 -30.58 -11.35 3.35
N ALA A 66 -30.04 -12.25 2.55
CA ALA A 66 -29.44 -11.93 1.25
C ALA A 66 -29.97 -12.86 0.16
N ILE A 67 -30.20 -12.30 -1.02
CA ILE A 67 -30.41 -13.03 -2.25
C ILE A 67 -29.20 -12.75 -3.14
N VAL A 68 -28.46 -13.79 -3.46
CA VAL A 68 -27.24 -13.71 -4.27
C VAL A 68 -27.55 -14.23 -5.66
N ASP A 69 -27.44 -13.36 -6.66
CA ASP A 69 -27.48 -13.74 -8.07
C ASP A 69 -26.06 -14.11 -8.53
N GLU A 70 -25.93 -15.03 -9.48
CA GLU A 70 -24.63 -15.57 -9.92
C GLU A 70 -23.77 -16.08 -8.76
N ALA A 71 -24.37 -16.87 -7.89
CA ALA A 71 -23.75 -17.36 -6.66
C ALA A 71 -22.50 -18.21 -6.88
N ASP A 72 -22.41 -18.91 -7.99
CA ASP A 72 -21.24 -19.68 -8.44
C ASP A 72 -20.04 -18.76 -8.69
N SER A 73 -20.22 -17.64 -9.38
CA SER A 73 -19.17 -16.67 -9.59
C SER A 73 -18.70 -16.06 -8.26
N ILE A 74 -19.62 -15.61 -7.42
CA ILE A 74 -19.30 -14.87 -6.19
C ILE A 74 -18.73 -15.78 -5.10
N LEU A 75 -19.36 -16.96 -4.89
CA LEU A 75 -19.06 -17.84 -3.75
C LEU A 75 -18.07 -18.96 -4.09
N ILE A 76 -17.71 -19.14 -5.37
CA ILE A 76 -16.74 -20.15 -5.81
C ILE A 76 -15.58 -19.48 -6.54
N ASP A 77 -15.81 -18.85 -7.69
CA ASP A 77 -14.74 -18.34 -8.54
C ASP A 77 -13.99 -17.17 -7.90
N GLU A 78 -14.70 -16.22 -7.33
CA GLU A 78 -14.14 -15.02 -6.68
C GLU A 78 -14.06 -15.12 -5.15
N ALA A 79 -14.47 -16.25 -4.56
CA ALA A 79 -14.62 -16.40 -3.11
C ALA A 79 -13.34 -16.03 -2.33
N ARG A 80 -12.17 -16.33 -2.89
CA ARG A 80 -10.86 -16.09 -2.28
C ARG A 80 -10.13 -14.85 -2.82
N MET A 81 -10.72 -14.13 -3.76
CA MET A 81 -10.14 -12.88 -4.26
C MET A 81 -10.29 -11.80 -3.18
N PRO A 82 -9.18 -11.22 -2.68
CA PRO A 82 -9.27 -10.24 -1.62
C PRO A 82 -9.78 -8.90 -2.16
N LEU A 83 -10.72 -8.30 -1.44
CA LEU A 83 -11.02 -6.88 -1.54
C LEU A 83 -10.06 -6.14 -0.63
N ILE A 84 -9.28 -5.20 -1.16
CA ILE A 84 -8.22 -4.52 -0.43
C ILE A 84 -8.45 -3.02 -0.46
N ILE A 85 -8.44 -2.37 0.70
CA ILE A 85 -8.34 -0.92 0.82
C ILE A 85 -6.87 -0.60 1.13
N ALA A 86 -6.22 0.11 0.22
CA ALA A 86 -4.86 0.57 0.39
C ALA A 86 -4.86 2.03 0.84
N GLY A 87 -4.15 2.30 1.92
CA GLY A 87 -3.86 3.64 2.41
C GLY A 87 -2.48 4.12 2.00
N LYS A 88 -2.28 5.43 2.05
CA LYS A 88 -0.98 6.07 1.81
C LYS A 88 -0.35 6.45 3.12
N ASP A 89 0.74 5.82 3.48
CA ASP A 89 1.49 6.15 4.70
C ASP A 89 2.49 7.29 4.44
N GLN A 90 2.05 8.52 4.69
CA GLN A 90 2.92 9.71 4.55
C GLN A 90 3.99 9.79 5.65
N SER A 91 3.82 9.09 6.76
CA SER A 91 4.74 9.17 7.91
C SER A 91 6.12 8.59 7.58
N GLN A 92 6.18 7.63 6.69
CA GLN A 92 7.40 6.91 6.32
C GLN A 92 8.34 7.73 5.41
N ARG A 93 7.85 8.71 4.66
CA ARG A 93 8.69 9.52 3.75
C ARG A 93 9.86 10.21 4.46
N ASN A 94 9.63 10.70 5.67
CA ASN A 94 10.68 11.34 6.46
C ASN A 94 11.72 10.33 6.94
N LEU A 95 11.31 9.09 7.24
CA LEU A 95 12.22 8.03 7.64
C LEU A 95 13.13 7.61 6.48
N TYR A 96 12.62 7.44 5.26
CA TYR A 96 13.46 7.18 4.08
C TYR A 96 14.50 8.28 3.84
N LYS A 97 14.11 9.56 3.90
CA LYS A 97 15.05 10.68 3.76
C LYS A 97 16.08 10.72 4.86
N ARG A 98 15.69 10.38 6.09
CA ARG A 98 16.61 10.35 7.23
C ARG A 98 17.58 9.18 7.13
N ALA A 99 17.12 8.01 6.70
CA ALA A 99 17.94 6.83 6.45
C ALA A 99 18.91 7.03 5.27
N ASP A 100 18.49 7.67 4.19
CA ASP A 100 19.37 8.03 3.08
C ASP A 100 20.50 8.98 3.51
N LYS A 101 20.18 10.02 4.27
CA LYS A 101 21.20 10.93 4.83
C LYS A 101 22.18 10.19 5.74
N PHE A 102 21.68 9.26 6.55
CA PHE A 102 22.51 8.41 7.37
C PHE A 102 23.45 7.55 6.51
N ALA A 103 22.91 6.80 5.53
CA ALA A 103 23.71 5.97 4.64
C ALA A 103 24.82 6.78 3.95
N LYS A 104 24.51 7.98 3.44
CA LYS A 104 25.49 8.88 2.81
C LYS A 104 26.56 9.41 3.76
N SER A 105 26.33 9.40 5.08
CA SER A 105 27.29 9.84 6.08
C SER A 105 28.31 8.76 6.49
N LEU A 106 28.10 7.52 6.10
CA LEU A 106 28.95 6.39 6.46
C LEU A 106 30.26 6.39 5.67
N THR A 107 31.32 5.93 6.34
CA THR A 107 32.63 5.66 5.75
C THR A 107 32.80 4.18 5.48
N LYS A 108 33.86 3.79 4.76
CA LYS A 108 34.13 2.40 4.41
C LYS A 108 34.29 1.45 5.60
N ASP A 109 34.63 1.99 6.76
CA ASP A 109 34.80 1.21 7.99
C ASP A 109 33.47 0.93 8.72
N ASP A 110 32.39 1.57 8.26
CA ASP A 110 31.08 1.50 8.92
C ASP A 110 30.13 0.45 8.31
N TYR A 111 30.49 -0.08 7.14
CA TYR A 111 29.70 -1.11 6.47
C TYR A 111 30.57 -2.10 5.71
N ASP A 112 30.11 -3.33 5.63
CA ASP A 112 30.68 -4.39 4.81
C ASP A 112 29.84 -4.54 3.54
N TYR A 113 30.49 -4.56 2.37
CA TYR A 113 29.83 -4.80 1.08
C TYR A 113 30.37 -6.06 0.41
N ASP A 114 29.53 -7.05 0.31
CA ASP A 114 29.80 -8.27 -0.46
C ASP A 114 29.37 -8.05 -1.94
N LYS A 115 30.36 -8.12 -2.84
CA LYS A 115 30.14 -7.92 -4.27
C LYS A 115 29.46 -9.09 -4.95
N GLU A 116 29.63 -10.31 -4.42
CA GLU A 116 29.08 -11.53 -5.03
C GLU A 116 27.58 -11.62 -4.75
N THR A 117 27.20 -11.41 -3.52
CA THR A 117 25.81 -11.46 -3.07
C THR A 117 25.07 -10.13 -3.19
N LYS A 118 25.79 -9.04 -3.49
CA LYS A 118 25.30 -7.65 -3.50
C LYS A 118 24.64 -7.25 -2.17
N THR A 119 25.07 -7.84 -1.07
CA THR A 119 24.55 -7.52 0.28
C THR A 119 25.41 -6.45 0.95
N VAL A 120 24.77 -5.61 1.74
CA VAL A 120 25.41 -4.56 2.54
C VAL A 120 24.98 -4.72 3.98
N ALA A 121 25.92 -4.74 4.91
CA ALA A 121 25.64 -4.85 6.34
C ALA A 121 26.43 -3.80 7.13
N LEU A 122 25.86 -3.30 8.22
CA LEU A 122 26.59 -2.42 9.14
C LEU A 122 27.64 -3.19 9.93
N THR A 123 28.83 -2.63 10.03
CA THR A 123 29.82 -3.07 11.01
C THR A 123 29.40 -2.63 12.41
N PRO A 124 30.06 -3.11 13.48
CA PRO A 124 29.84 -2.60 14.85
C PRO A 124 30.00 -1.07 14.95
N SER A 125 30.93 -0.49 14.19
CA SER A 125 31.12 0.97 14.11
C SER A 125 29.89 1.65 13.50
N GLY A 126 29.41 1.14 12.35
CA GLY A 126 28.22 1.64 11.68
C GLY A 126 26.96 1.51 12.53
N ALA A 127 26.81 0.38 13.26
CA ALA A 127 25.71 0.18 14.17
C ALA A 127 25.69 1.20 15.33
N ASN A 128 26.85 1.52 15.90
CA ASN A 128 26.95 2.56 16.93
C ASN A 128 26.59 3.95 16.39
N LYS A 129 26.99 4.26 15.17
CA LYS A 129 26.58 5.50 14.49
C LYS A 129 25.08 5.53 14.22
N ALA A 130 24.48 4.40 13.81
CA ALA A 130 23.04 4.29 13.61
C ALA A 130 22.27 4.51 14.92
N ASN A 131 22.74 3.90 16.02
CA ASN A 131 22.15 4.10 17.34
C ASN A 131 22.14 5.58 17.74
N ALA A 132 23.27 6.27 17.56
CA ALA A 132 23.38 7.70 17.86
C ALA A 132 22.49 8.56 16.93
N TRP A 133 22.46 8.24 15.63
CA TRP A 133 21.71 8.99 14.63
C TRP A 133 20.19 8.89 14.83
N PHE A 134 19.70 7.71 15.16
CA PHE A 134 18.27 7.46 15.36
C PHE A 134 17.82 7.58 16.82
N GLY A 135 18.76 7.74 17.77
CA GLY A 135 18.47 7.83 19.20
C GLY A 135 18.04 6.48 19.80
N LEU A 136 18.60 5.38 19.30
CA LEU A 136 18.26 4.03 19.68
C LEU A 136 19.27 3.46 20.67
N LYS A 137 18.85 2.51 21.49
CA LYS A 137 19.76 1.73 22.35
C LYS A 137 20.52 0.69 21.54
N ASN A 138 19.82 0.01 20.62
CA ASN A 138 20.38 -1.01 19.76
C ASN A 138 19.55 -1.11 18.46
N ILE A 139 20.17 -0.79 17.32
CA ILE A 139 19.53 -0.88 15.99
C ILE A 139 19.07 -2.30 15.64
N PHE A 140 19.74 -3.32 16.18
CA PHE A 140 19.39 -4.72 15.98
C PHE A 140 18.43 -5.26 17.06
N GLY A 141 17.92 -4.41 17.93
CA GLY A 141 16.95 -4.78 18.97
C GLY A 141 15.53 -4.91 18.38
N SER A 142 14.72 -5.74 19.03
CA SER A 142 13.31 -5.91 18.61
C SER A 142 12.48 -4.63 18.64
N GLU A 143 12.87 -3.65 19.46
CA GLU A 143 12.20 -2.34 19.54
C GLU A 143 12.56 -1.40 18.38
N SER A 144 13.61 -1.71 17.63
CA SER A 144 14.15 -0.87 16.55
C SER A 144 13.95 -1.47 15.16
N PHE A 145 13.06 -2.44 15.04
CA PHE A 145 12.86 -3.18 13.79
C PHE A 145 12.51 -2.26 12.60
N THR A 146 11.70 -1.23 12.86
CA THR A 146 11.31 -0.27 11.83
C THR A 146 12.51 0.52 11.33
N GLU A 147 13.28 1.14 12.22
CA GLU A 147 14.45 1.93 11.84
C GLU A 147 15.53 1.07 11.18
N ALA A 148 15.74 -0.15 11.69
CA ALA A 148 16.68 -1.11 11.08
C ALA A 148 16.31 -1.41 9.64
N HIS A 149 15.03 -1.65 9.36
CA HIS A 149 14.54 -1.88 8.02
C HIS A 149 14.82 -0.69 7.08
N PHE A 150 14.52 0.54 7.48
CA PHE A 150 14.81 1.72 6.66
C PHE A 150 16.30 1.93 6.43
N VAL A 151 17.13 1.63 7.42
CA VAL A 151 18.60 1.68 7.29
C VAL A 151 19.08 0.63 6.28
N ASP A 152 18.62 -0.60 6.39
CA ASP A 152 18.97 -1.67 5.45
C ASP A 152 18.61 -1.31 4.01
N GLU A 153 17.39 -0.82 3.77
CA GLU A 153 16.96 -0.42 2.43
C GLU A 153 17.75 0.80 1.91
N ALA A 154 18.11 1.74 2.79
CA ALA A 154 18.96 2.87 2.41
C ALA A 154 20.41 2.44 2.07
N LEU A 155 20.97 1.46 2.79
CA LEU A 155 22.27 0.87 2.48
C LEU A 155 22.27 0.16 1.13
N LYS A 156 21.26 -0.70 0.88
CA LYS A 156 21.08 -1.36 -0.43
C LYS A 156 20.97 -0.34 -1.55
N ALA A 157 20.12 0.68 -1.38
CA ALA A 157 19.92 1.72 -2.38
C ALA A 157 21.22 2.48 -2.71
N ASN A 158 22.01 2.84 -1.69
CA ASN A 158 23.21 3.67 -1.88
C ASN A 158 24.42 2.88 -2.37
N TYR A 159 24.63 1.66 -1.90
CA TYR A 159 25.87 0.92 -2.11
C TYR A 159 25.73 -0.27 -3.06
N SER A 160 24.55 -0.89 -3.13
CA SER A 160 24.28 -2.04 -3.98
C SER A 160 23.65 -1.67 -5.32
N MET A 161 22.70 -0.72 -5.31
CA MET A 161 21.93 -0.33 -6.49
C MET A 161 22.61 0.77 -7.28
N LYS A 162 22.83 0.54 -8.59
CA LYS A 162 23.52 1.48 -9.47
C LYS A 162 22.56 2.09 -10.49
N ARG A 163 22.60 3.42 -10.56
CA ARG A 163 21.88 4.16 -11.60
C ARG A 163 22.39 3.77 -12.98
N ASP A 164 21.49 3.74 -13.94
CA ASP A 164 21.71 3.36 -15.35
C ASP A 164 22.14 1.89 -15.57
N GLN A 165 22.08 1.07 -14.50
CA GLN A 165 22.27 -0.39 -14.55
C GLN A 165 21.07 -1.12 -13.93
N ASP A 166 20.73 -0.83 -12.68
CA ASP A 166 19.64 -1.47 -11.96
C ASP A 166 18.34 -0.65 -12.07
N TYR A 167 18.46 0.66 -12.22
CA TYR A 167 17.34 1.59 -12.39
C TYR A 167 17.74 2.83 -13.19
N VAL A 168 16.75 3.52 -13.73
CA VAL A 168 16.90 4.83 -14.39
C VAL A 168 16.02 5.87 -13.74
N VAL A 169 16.40 7.15 -13.88
CA VAL A 169 15.59 8.29 -13.43
C VAL A 169 15.08 9.01 -14.67
N GLN A 170 13.77 8.98 -14.88
CA GLN A 170 13.11 9.58 -16.04
C GLN A 170 12.11 10.65 -15.65
N PRO A 171 11.78 11.61 -16.54
CA PRO A 171 10.65 12.50 -16.32
C PRO A 171 9.35 11.70 -16.25
N THR A 172 8.45 12.10 -15.35
CA THR A 172 7.07 11.58 -15.33
C THR A 172 6.34 11.93 -16.62
N LYS A 173 5.28 11.18 -16.96
CA LYS A 173 4.50 11.40 -18.19
C LYS A 173 3.92 12.81 -18.32
N ASP A 174 3.67 13.47 -17.21
CA ASP A 174 3.22 14.86 -17.14
C ASP A 174 4.36 15.90 -17.26
N GLY A 175 5.62 15.44 -17.23
CA GLY A 175 6.82 16.28 -17.34
C GLY A 175 7.12 17.16 -16.14
N HIS A 176 6.31 17.10 -15.07
CA HIS A 176 6.45 17.99 -13.91
C HIS A 176 7.38 17.48 -12.82
N SER A 177 7.68 16.19 -12.81
CA SER A 177 8.55 15.57 -11.82
C SER A 177 9.42 14.48 -12.46
N LYS A 178 10.24 13.82 -11.65
CA LYS A 178 11.03 12.67 -12.06
C LYS A 178 10.55 11.45 -11.29
N GLU A 179 10.73 10.28 -11.88
CA GLU A 179 10.43 9.00 -11.26
C GLU A 179 11.54 8.00 -11.52
N VAL A 180 11.60 6.98 -10.67
CA VAL A 180 12.54 5.86 -10.79
C VAL A 180 11.82 4.72 -11.49
N ASP A 181 12.45 4.17 -12.53
CA ASP A 181 12.00 2.97 -13.22
C ASP A 181 13.06 1.87 -13.14
N ILE A 182 12.61 0.64 -12.97
CA ILE A 182 13.50 -0.54 -12.90
C ILE A 182 14.06 -0.86 -14.29
N VAL A 183 15.32 -1.27 -14.34
CA VAL A 183 15.93 -1.87 -15.53
C VAL A 183 16.04 -3.37 -15.33
N ASP A 184 15.50 -4.13 -16.26
CA ASP A 184 15.66 -5.58 -16.30
C ASP A 184 17.11 -5.93 -16.62
N GLN A 185 17.79 -6.59 -15.69
CA GLN A 185 19.22 -6.92 -15.82
C GLN A 185 19.53 -7.88 -16.97
N ASN A 186 18.56 -8.70 -17.40
CA ASN A 186 18.75 -9.67 -18.46
C ASN A 186 18.56 -9.06 -19.85
N THR A 187 17.58 -8.18 -19.98
CA THR A 187 17.18 -7.60 -21.28
C THR A 187 17.63 -6.15 -21.47
N GLY A 188 18.03 -5.47 -20.40
CA GLY A 188 18.34 -4.04 -20.40
C GLY A 188 17.12 -3.13 -20.65
N ARG A 189 15.91 -3.68 -20.61
CA ARG A 189 14.68 -2.91 -20.84
C ARG A 189 14.21 -2.20 -19.60
N VAL A 190 13.75 -0.98 -19.77
CA VAL A 190 13.09 -0.22 -18.71
C VAL A 190 11.69 -0.79 -18.49
N MET A 191 11.40 -1.16 -17.26
CA MET A 191 10.11 -1.71 -16.83
C MET A 191 9.25 -0.63 -16.17
N ALA A 192 8.67 0.24 -16.98
CA ALA A 192 7.83 1.33 -16.51
C ALA A 192 6.68 0.83 -15.66
N GLY A 193 6.47 1.49 -14.51
CA GLY A 193 5.39 1.17 -13.58
C GLY A 193 5.67 -0.01 -12.64
N ARG A 194 6.78 -0.75 -12.82
CA ARG A 194 7.23 -1.74 -11.84
C ARG A 194 8.04 -1.08 -10.71
N ARG A 195 7.90 -1.62 -9.52
CA ARG A 195 8.59 -1.12 -8.32
C ARG A 195 9.32 -2.26 -7.61
N TYR A 196 10.43 -1.97 -6.98
CA TYR A 196 11.05 -2.89 -6.03
C TYR A 196 10.17 -3.02 -4.79
N SER A 197 10.12 -4.22 -4.22
CA SER A 197 9.40 -4.52 -2.99
C SER A 197 10.11 -3.98 -1.74
N ASP A 198 9.48 -4.18 -0.61
CA ASP A 198 10.04 -4.02 0.74
C ASP A 198 10.61 -2.63 1.06
N GLY A 199 10.20 -1.60 0.33
CA GLY A 199 10.68 -0.23 0.57
C GLY A 199 11.95 0.16 -0.19
N LEU A 200 12.60 -0.77 -0.88
CA LEU A 200 13.82 -0.47 -1.65
C LEU A 200 13.58 0.61 -2.71
N HIS A 201 12.41 0.58 -3.36
CA HIS A 201 12.09 1.58 -4.37
C HIS A 201 12.04 2.99 -3.79
N GLN A 202 11.39 3.15 -2.64
CA GLN A 202 11.31 4.42 -1.91
C GLN A 202 12.70 4.87 -1.39
N ALA A 203 13.55 3.94 -1.00
CA ALA A 203 14.92 4.24 -0.62
C ALA A 203 15.74 4.75 -1.80
N ILE A 204 15.54 4.20 -3.02
CA ILE A 204 16.15 4.71 -4.25
C ILE A 204 15.57 6.09 -4.62
N GLU A 205 14.26 6.29 -4.48
CA GLU A 205 13.63 7.60 -4.68
C GLU A 205 14.23 8.66 -3.73
N ALA A 206 14.49 8.29 -2.46
CA ALA A 206 15.17 9.17 -1.49
C ALA A 206 16.60 9.48 -1.91
N LYS A 207 17.37 8.46 -2.34
CA LYS A 207 18.75 8.60 -2.82
C LYS A 207 18.87 9.58 -3.99
N GLU A 208 17.96 9.48 -4.95
CA GLU A 208 17.96 10.31 -6.17
C GLU A 208 17.24 11.66 -5.99
N ASN A 209 16.74 11.96 -4.78
CA ASN A 209 15.96 13.17 -4.48
C ASN A 209 14.74 13.36 -5.41
N VAL A 210 14.10 12.29 -5.82
CA VAL A 210 12.82 12.33 -6.52
C VAL A 210 11.66 12.22 -5.52
N PRO A 211 10.44 12.61 -5.89
CA PRO A 211 9.30 12.47 -5.01
C PRO A 211 9.10 11.02 -4.59
N ILE A 212 9.15 10.76 -3.28
CA ILE A 212 8.92 9.43 -2.73
C ILE A 212 7.43 9.13 -2.87
N LYS A 213 7.09 8.12 -3.68
CA LYS A 213 5.71 7.64 -3.80
C LYS A 213 5.43 6.75 -2.59
N ASP A 214 4.26 6.98 -1.97
CA ASP A 214 3.85 6.18 -0.81
C ASP A 214 3.81 4.70 -1.18
N ALA A 215 4.25 3.84 -0.28
CA ALA A 215 3.98 2.42 -0.39
C ALA A 215 2.48 2.22 -0.17
N ASP A 216 1.86 1.43 -1.03
CA ASP A 216 0.49 1.00 -0.79
C ASP A 216 0.52 0.08 0.43
N LYS A 217 0.02 0.59 1.56
CA LYS A 217 -0.18 -0.19 2.78
C LYS A 217 -1.61 -0.70 2.76
N THR A 218 -1.78 -2.00 2.84
CA THR A 218 -3.11 -2.57 3.07
C THR A 218 -3.62 -2.09 4.42
N GLU A 219 -4.68 -1.30 4.43
CA GLU A 219 -5.33 -0.82 5.65
C GLU A 219 -6.41 -1.79 6.11
N ALA A 220 -7.11 -2.40 5.16
CA ALA A 220 -8.11 -3.42 5.43
C ALA A 220 -8.23 -4.36 4.23
N ASP A 221 -8.48 -5.62 4.50
CA ASP A 221 -8.79 -6.62 3.49
C ASP A 221 -9.88 -7.57 3.97
N THR A 222 -10.62 -8.14 3.03
CA THR A 222 -11.60 -9.20 3.26
C THR A 222 -11.80 -10.02 2.00
N THR A 223 -12.43 -11.17 2.15
CA THR A 223 -12.88 -12.01 1.03
C THR A 223 -14.37 -12.26 1.14
N TYR A 224 -14.99 -12.82 0.12
CA TYR A 224 -16.41 -13.23 0.17
C TYR A 224 -16.64 -14.54 0.93
N GLN A 225 -15.58 -15.20 1.35
CA GLN A 225 -15.62 -16.48 2.07
C GLN A 225 -15.86 -16.30 3.56
#